data_06bd1c03222a87886b131004bb404a03
#
_entry.id   06bd1c03222a87886b131004bb404a03
#
_cell.length_a   1.000
_cell.length_b   1.000
_cell.length_c   1.000
_cell.angle_alpha   90.00
_cell.angle_beta   90.00
_cell.angle_gamma   90.00
#
_symmetry.space_group_name_H-M   'P 1'
#
loop_
_entity.id
_entity.type
_entity.pdbx_description
1 polymer ?
#
loop_
_entity_poly.entity_id
_entity_poly.type
_entity_poly.pdbx_seq_one_letter_code
_entity_poly.pdbx_strand_id
1 'polypeptide(L)'
;VVKYSFLCKKPEDIAKNLRKAFFIASTGRKGPVVVDIPKNCQSRNYFFDYDTNPDVKIRSYNPTVYGHKGQIKRAVNEILKALHPVMLIGGGVVQGDATGEVYKIAKRLNLPVVSTLMGISGYPASDPNYLGMLGMHGLYEANETMHHSDLIFAVGTRFADRATNKVSKFCPDATIVHIDVDPASISKTVQADIPIVGDAKTVLNQIISTLDESDTSKQPDLKPWWDEINTYKQKHCLAYAKKDGIIRPQEVIETISRVSHELGIDPYVTTDVGQHQMFTAQYFKFEKPRHFITSGGLGTMGLGFPAAIGAKFAIPDATVLCISGDGSFQMNMQELAVCRKYNLPVKVFILDNSVLGMVRQFQTVFYDHRYSATNLDGNPDFVKLVEAYGFKGIRVTDESKLESTVREVLKAKDEFILVDVITDTNTKVMPWLRANGSMVDMMLNDEENK
;
A
#
# COMPACT_ATOMS: atom_id res chain seq x y z
N VAL A 1 9.62 -8.35 -15.36
CA VAL A 1 9.58 -7.22 -14.43
C VAL A 1 9.15 -5.93 -15.15
N VAL A 2 9.45 -5.79 -16.46
CA VAL A 2 9.06 -4.63 -17.25
C VAL A 2 7.84 -4.91 -18.10
N LYS A 3 7.03 -3.86 -18.36
CA LYS A 3 5.82 -3.96 -19.18
C LYS A 3 6.15 -4.19 -20.66
N TYR A 4 7.20 -3.54 -21.16
CA TYR A 4 7.72 -3.69 -22.50
C TYR A 4 9.19 -3.27 -22.59
N SER A 5 9.89 -3.69 -23.67
CA SER A 5 11.25 -3.25 -23.95
C SER A 5 11.44 -2.95 -25.44
N PHE A 6 12.18 -1.89 -25.71
CA PHE A 6 12.59 -1.50 -27.06
C PHE A 6 14.10 -1.57 -27.20
N LEU A 7 14.58 -2.09 -28.33
CA LEU A 7 15.98 -1.97 -28.75
C LEU A 7 16.05 -0.99 -29.93
N CYS A 8 16.80 0.09 -29.79
CA CYS A 8 17.07 1.01 -30.90
C CYS A 8 18.17 0.43 -31.81
N LYS A 9 17.85 0.18 -33.07
CA LYS A 9 18.82 -0.36 -34.04
C LYS A 9 19.54 0.74 -34.82
N LYS A 10 18.96 1.95 -34.85
CA LYS A 10 19.49 3.12 -35.53
C LYS A 10 19.05 4.40 -34.83
N PRO A 11 19.74 5.54 -34.99
CA PRO A 11 19.42 6.80 -34.32
C PRO A 11 17.97 7.27 -34.51
N GLU A 12 17.41 7.03 -35.69
CA GLU A 12 16.03 7.43 -36.05
C GLU A 12 14.96 6.73 -35.22
N ASP A 13 15.31 5.59 -34.60
CA ASP A 13 14.38 4.85 -33.76
C ASP A 13 14.23 5.45 -32.34
N ILE A 14 15.21 6.24 -31.88
CA ILE A 14 15.31 6.70 -30.49
C ILE A 14 14.07 7.50 -30.08
N ALA A 15 13.80 8.61 -30.76
CA ALA A 15 12.67 9.46 -30.41
C ALA A 15 11.32 8.74 -30.50
N LYS A 16 11.14 7.95 -31.58
CA LYS A 16 9.93 7.16 -31.77
C LYS A 16 9.72 6.10 -30.68
N ASN A 17 10.79 5.41 -30.29
CA ASN A 17 10.71 4.36 -29.24
C ASN A 17 10.51 5.00 -27.88
N LEU A 18 11.14 6.13 -27.56
CA LEU A 18 10.90 6.86 -26.31
C LEU A 18 9.44 7.29 -26.19
N ARG A 19 8.86 7.88 -27.23
CA ARG A 19 7.43 8.28 -27.23
C ARG A 19 6.51 7.07 -26.98
N LYS A 20 6.75 5.96 -27.69
CA LYS A 20 5.99 4.72 -27.49
C LYS A 20 6.18 4.16 -26.07
N ALA A 21 7.40 4.23 -25.54
CA ALA A 21 7.71 3.77 -24.20
C ALA A 21 6.93 4.55 -23.14
N PHE A 22 6.91 5.88 -23.21
CA PHE A 22 6.11 6.73 -22.34
C PHE A 22 4.61 6.42 -22.44
N PHE A 23 4.10 6.27 -23.66
CA PHE A 23 2.70 5.92 -23.90
C PHE A 23 2.34 4.57 -23.27
N ILE A 24 3.15 3.52 -23.49
CA ILE A 24 2.92 2.20 -22.89
C ILE A 24 3.06 2.26 -21.37
N ALA A 25 4.06 2.98 -20.85
CA ALA A 25 4.30 3.08 -19.41
C ALA A 25 3.15 3.74 -18.66
N SER A 26 2.51 4.75 -19.26
CA SER A 26 1.50 5.61 -18.62
C SER A 26 0.05 5.19 -18.85
N THR A 27 -0.24 4.26 -19.75
CA THR A 27 -1.60 3.84 -20.11
C THR A 27 -1.90 2.39 -19.72
N GLY A 28 -3.18 2.01 -19.63
CA GLY A 28 -3.60 0.70 -19.15
C GLY A 28 -3.06 0.44 -17.74
N ARG A 29 -2.62 -0.79 -17.47
CA ARG A 29 -1.88 -1.07 -16.24
C ARG A 29 -0.50 -0.41 -16.32
N LYS A 30 -0.32 0.71 -15.62
CA LYS A 30 0.93 1.49 -15.61
C LYS A 30 2.10 0.64 -15.14
N GLY A 31 3.28 0.82 -15.73
CA GLY A 31 4.46 0.04 -15.38
C GLY A 31 5.70 0.46 -16.16
N PRO A 32 6.90 0.02 -15.73
CA PRO A 32 8.16 0.42 -16.34
C PRO A 32 8.32 -0.15 -17.75
N VAL A 33 8.94 0.66 -18.62
CA VAL A 33 9.34 0.26 -19.97
C VAL A 33 10.83 0.54 -20.14
N VAL A 34 11.57 -0.39 -20.71
CA VAL A 34 13.01 -0.24 -20.99
C VAL A 34 13.20 0.19 -22.43
N VAL A 35 14.08 1.15 -22.65
CA VAL A 35 14.58 1.51 -23.99
C VAL A 35 16.08 1.34 -23.98
N ASP A 36 16.57 0.33 -24.71
CA ASP A 36 17.99 0.08 -24.91
C ASP A 36 18.48 0.88 -26.10
N ILE A 37 19.48 1.75 -25.86
CA ILE A 37 20.09 2.62 -26.87
C ILE A 37 21.58 2.27 -26.98
N PRO A 38 21.97 1.39 -27.90
CA PRO A 38 23.35 0.95 -28.08
C PRO A 38 24.28 2.11 -28.44
N LYS A 39 25.56 1.97 -28.07
CA LYS A 39 26.60 3.00 -28.29
C LYS A 39 26.67 3.48 -29.76
N ASN A 40 26.55 2.57 -30.72
CA ASN A 40 26.60 2.92 -32.16
C ASN A 40 25.40 3.78 -32.59
N CYS A 41 24.27 3.75 -31.89
CA CYS A 41 23.14 4.65 -32.12
C CYS A 41 23.39 6.03 -31.49
N GLN A 42 24.06 6.08 -30.33
CA GLN A 42 24.34 7.32 -29.62
C GLN A 42 25.46 8.14 -30.26
N SER A 43 26.43 7.50 -30.94
CA SER A 43 27.60 8.12 -31.51
C SER A 43 27.44 8.63 -32.98
N ARG A 44 26.28 8.38 -33.58
CA ARG A 44 26.01 8.83 -34.98
C ARG A 44 25.31 10.16 -34.99
N ASN A 45 25.73 11.02 -35.91
CA ASN A 45 25.00 12.25 -36.17
C ASN A 45 23.69 11.93 -36.90
N TYR A 46 22.60 12.53 -36.42
CA TYR A 46 21.29 12.41 -37.02
C TYR A 46 20.55 13.73 -36.89
N PHE A 47 19.97 14.21 -38.00
CA PHE A 47 19.07 15.38 -37.96
C PHE A 47 17.70 14.92 -37.47
N PHE A 48 17.22 15.51 -36.38
CA PHE A 48 15.94 15.19 -35.76
C PHE A 48 15.02 16.40 -35.79
N ASP A 49 13.90 16.29 -36.48
CA ASP A 49 12.83 17.26 -36.42
C ASP A 49 11.92 16.93 -35.20
N TYR A 50 11.84 17.91 -34.30
CA TYR A 50 11.12 17.71 -33.05
C TYR A 50 9.63 18.05 -33.19
N ASP A 51 8.80 17.04 -33.38
CA ASP A 51 7.37 17.17 -33.30
C ASP A 51 6.90 17.21 -31.82
N THR A 52 6.32 18.34 -31.40
CA THR A 52 5.91 18.61 -30.03
C THR A 52 4.64 17.90 -29.62
N ASN A 53 3.81 17.42 -30.56
CA ASN A 53 2.53 16.76 -30.26
C ASN A 53 2.24 15.57 -31.19
N PRO A 54 3.09 14.56 -31.24
CA PRO A 54 2.87 13.39 -32.09
C PRO A 54 1.77 12.50 -31.54
N ASP A 55 0.82 12.15 -32.39
CA ASP A 55 -0.17 11.10 -32.09
C ASP A 55 0.53 9.73 -32.06
N VAL A 56 0.62 9.12 -30.87
CA VAL A 56 1.27 7.82 -30.69
C VAL A 56 0.26 6.71 -30.91
N LYS A 57 0.30 6.08 -32.09
CA LYS A 57 -0.52 4.91 -32.43
C LYS A 57 0.34 3.64 -32.44
N ILE A 58 -0.10 2.64 -31.68
CA ILE A 58 0.54 1.31 -31.62
C ILE A 58 -0.52 0.28 -31.96
N ARG A 59 -0.36 -0.39 -33.13
CA ARG A 59 -1.36 -1.31 -33.68
C ARG A 59 -1.79 -2.43 -32.71
N SER A 60 -0.84 -2.94 -31.92
CA SER A 60 -1.06 -4.07 -31.01
C SER A 60 -1.30 -3.67 -29.55
N TYR A 61 -1.47 -2.38 -29.28
CA TYR A 61 -1.65 -1.89 -27.91
C TYR A 61 -2.81 -0.89 -27.83
N ASN A 62 -3.96 -1.38 -27.42
CA ASN A 62 -5.20 -0.62 -27.23
C ASN A 62 -5.77 -0.95 -25.84
N PRO A 63 -5.36 -0.28 -24.77
CA PRO A 63 -5.90 -0.53 -23.44
C PRO A 63 -7.39 -0.19 -23.38
N THR A 64 -8.18 -1.09 -22.77
CA THR A 64 -9.60 -0.90 -22.55
C THR A 64 -9.81 0.16 -21.47
N VAL A 65 -10.53 1.23 -21.80
CA VAL A 65 -10.81 2.34 -20.86
C VAL A 65 -12.22 2.21 -20.29
N TYR A 66 -13.20 1.93 -21.14
CA TYR A 66 -14.62 1.85 -20.76
C TYR A 66 -15.01 0.41 -20.44
N GLY A 67 -15.76 0.23 -19.35
CA GLY A 67 -16.36 -1.05 -19.02
C GLY A 67 -17.50 -1.44 -19.96
N HIS A 68 -17.74 -2.74 -20.13
CA HIS A 68 -18.84 -3.23 -20.95
C HIS A 68 -20.18 -2.91 -20.29
N LYS A 69 -21.07 -2.18 -21.00
CA LYS A 69 -22.35 -1.67 -20.46
C LYS A 69 -23.23 -2.76 -19.83
N GLY A 70 -23.31 -3.95 -20.46
CA GLY A 70 -24.09 -5.07 -19.95
C GLY A 70 -23.56 -5.60 -18.61
N GLN A 71 -22.23 -5.69 -18.45
CA GLN A 71 -21.62 -6.11 -17.20
C GLN A 71 -21.77 -5.06 -16.10
N ILE A 72 -21.69 -3.77 -16.43
CA ILE A 72 -21.94 -2.67 -15.49
C ILE A 72 -23.36 -2.73 -14.96
N LYS A 73 -24.35 -2.88 -15.84
CA LYS A 73 -25.77 -3.01 -15.45
C LYS A 73 -26.00 -4.25 -14.56
N ARG A 74 -25.36 -5.38 -14.90
CA ARG A 74 -25.41 -6.60 -14.09
C ARG A 74 -24.78 -6.36 -12.72
N ALA A 75 -23.60 -5.74 -12.65
CA ALA A 75 -22.92 -5.41 -11.41
C ALA A 75 -23.78 -4.53 -10.49
N VAL A 76 -24.36 -3.44 -11.03
CA VAL A 76 -25.26 -2.55 -10.26
C VAL A 76 -26.45 -3.32 -9.72
N ASN A 77 -27.10 -4.18 -10.54
CA ASN A 77 -28.23 -4.98 -10.10
C ASN A 77 -27.89 -5.93 -8.94
N GLU A 78 -26.70 -6.57 -8.99
CA GLU A 78 -26.29 -7.48 -7.89
C GLU A 78 -25.90 -6.68 -6.64
N ILE A 79 -25.19 -5.55 -6.78
CA ILE A 79 -24.85 -4.67 -5.64
C ILE A 79 -26.13 -4.18 -4.92
N LEU A 80 -27.17 -3.84 -5.66
CA LEU A 80 -28.44 -3.37 -5.10
C LEU A 80 -29.32 -4.47 -4.48
N LYS A 81 -28.96 -5.74 -4.63
CA LYS A 81 -29.67 -6.89 -4.02
C LYS A 81 -28.94 -7.49 -2.84
N ALA A 82 -27.62 -7.26 -2.74
CA ALA A 82 -26.77 -7.88 -1.74
C ALA A 82 -27.19 -7.48 -0.31
N LEU A 83 -27.21 -8.46 0.59
CA LEU A 83 -27.54 -8.28 2.00
C LEU A 83 -26.28 -7.99 2.83
N HIS A 84 -25.16 -8.59 2.43
CA HIS A 84 -23.84 -8.47 3.09
C HIS A 84 -22.76 -8.01 2.10
N PRO A 85 -22.96 -6.88 1.38
CA PRO A 85 -21.99 -6.41 0.41
C PRO A 85 -20.74 -5.86 1.09
N VAL A 86 -19.59 -5.99 0.42
CA VAL A 86 -18.33 -5.33 0.80
C VAL A 86 -17.64 -4.75 -0.43
N MET A 87 -17.08 -3.55 -0.31
CA MET A 87 -16.23 -2.96 -1.34
C MET A 87 -14.78 -3.24 -1.01
N LEU A 88 -14.09 -3.98 -1.88
CA LEU A 88 -12.66 -4.26 -1.77
C LEU A 88 -11.87 -3.36 -2.72
N ILE A 89 -11.04 -2.48 -2.17
CA ILE A 89 -10.19 -1.59 -2.95
C ILE A 89 -8.73 -2.04 -2.96
N GLY A 90 -8.12 -2.00 -4.14
CA GLY A 90 -6.70 -2.29 -4.33
C GLY A 90 -5.89 -1.09 -4.81
N GLY A 91 -4.61 -1.30 -5.07
CA GLY A 91 -3.70 -0.27 -5.58
C GLY A 91 -4.15 0.36 -6.90
N GLY A 92 -4.97 -0.33 -7.68
CA GLY A 92 -5.54 0.20 -8.93
C GLY A 92 -6.47 1.39 -8.71
N VAL A 93 -7.13 1.50 -7.56
CA VAL A 93 -7.94 2.67 -7.19
C VAL A 93 -7.06 3.91 -7.01
N VAL A 94 -5.94 3.77 -6.27
CA VAL A 94 -5.00 4.87 -6.02
C VAL A 94 -4.26 5.27 -7.31
N GLN A 95 -3.78 4.28 -8.08
CA GLN A 95 -3.06 4.52 -9.34
C GLN A 95 -3.95 5.08 -10.45
N GLY A 96 -5.23 4.73 -10.45
CA GLY A 96 -6.24 5.17 -11.41
C GLY A 96 -6.93 6.49 -11.04
N ASP A 97 -6.54 7.16 -9.93
CA ASP A 97 -7.21 8.36 -9.41
C ASP A 97 -8.72 8.18 -9.21
N ALA A 98 -9.15 7.00 -8.76
CA ALA A 98 -10.55 6.61 -8.61
C ALA A 98 -11.10 6.72 -7.18
N THR A 99 -10.33 7.32 -6.28
CA THR A 99 -10.67 7.40 -4.83
C THR A 99 -11.95 8.20 -4.57
N GLY A 100 -12.16 9.27 -5.33
CA GLY A 100 -13.38 10.09 -5.23
C GLY A 100 -14.63 9.33 -5.64
N GLU A 101 -14.55 8.54 -6.69
CA GLU A 101 -15.64 7.69 -7.18
C GLU A 101 -15.95 6.54 -6.20
N VAL A 102 -14.89 5.91 -5.65
CA VAL A 102 -15.02 4.90 -4.58
C VAL A 102 -15.75 5.49 -3.38
N TYR A 103 -15.33 6.67 -2.91
CA TYR A 103 -15.96 7.36 -1.78
C TYR A 103 -17.45 7.65 -2.05
N LYS A 104 -17.77 8.21 -3.22
CA LYS A 104 -19.16 8.50 -3.61
C LYS A 104 -20.05 7.25 -3.59
N ILE A 105 -19.58 6.15 -4.17
CA ILE A 105 -20.36 4.90 -4.23
C ILE A 105 -20.51 4.31 -2.82
N ALA A 106 -19.44 4.23 -2.05
CA ALA A 106 -19.48 3.68 -0.70
C ALA A 106 -20.42 4.46 0.22
N LYS A 107 -20.39 5.79 0.17
CA LYS A 107 -21.31 6.64 0.96
C LYS A 107 -22.75 6.55 0.49
N ARG A 108 -22.98 6.55 -0.83
CA ARG A 108 -24.33 6.47 -1.40
C ARG A 108 -25.06 5.17 -1.03
N LEU A 109 -24.32 4.05 -1.07
CA LEU A 109 -24.85 2.71 -0.81
C LEU A 109 -24.56 2.20 0.61
N ASN A 110 -23.96 3.02 1.45
CA ASN A 110 -23.55 2.68 2.82
C ASN A 110 -22.72 1.39 2.90
N LEU A 111 -21.79 1.18 1.93
CA LEU A 111 -20.98 -0.04 1.86
C LEU A 111 -19.82 -0.01 2.85
N PRO A 112 -19.52 -1.13 3.55
CA PRO A 112 -18.24 -1.30 4.21
C PRO A 112 -17.11 -1.37 3.16
N VAL A 113 -15.99 -0.74 3.48
CA VAL A 113 -14.82 -0.64 2.61
C VAL A 113 -13.62 -1.31 3.26
N VAL A 114 -13.02 -2.24 2.54
CA VAL A 114 -11.81 -2.96 2.95
C VAL A 114 -10.73 -2.71 1.90
N SER A 115 -9.47 -2.59 2.31
CA SER A 115 -8.37 -2.37 1.37
C SER A 115 -7.35 -3.50 1.37
N THR A 116 -6.69 -3.71 0.24
CA THR A 116 -5.40 -4.43 0.22
C THR A 116 -4.29 -3.52 0.74
N LEU A 117 -3.11 -4.07 1.06
CA LEU A 117 -1.93 -3.26 1.44
C LEU A 117 -1.69 -2.10 0.46
N MET A 118 -1.76 -2.34 -0.84
CA MET A 118 -1.58 -1.30 -1.87
C MET A 118 -2.81 -0.42 -2.07
N GLY A 119 -3.95 -0.76 -1.48
CA GLY A 119 -5.17 0.03 -1.46
C GLY A 119 -5.27 0.98 -0.27
N ILE A 120 -4.40 0.84 0.74
CA ILE A 120 -4.30 1.79 1.86
C ILE A 120 -4.10 3.20 1.29
N SER A 121 -4.66 4.21 1.95
CA SER A 121 -4.82 5.59 1.48
C SER A 121 -5.79 5.77 0.28
N GLY A 122 -6.41 4.72 -0.23
CA GLY A 122 -7.47 4.81 -1.24
C GLY A 122 -8.84 5.21 -0.69
N TYR A 123 -8.99 5.20 0.63
CA TYR A 123 -10.18 5.64 1.36
C TYR A 123 -9.74 6.28 2.69
N PRO A 124 -10.43 7.35 3.18
CA PRO A 124 -10.05 8.01 4.42
C PRO A 124 -10.14 7.06 5.62
N ALA A 125 -9.07 6.97 6.43
CA ALA A 125 -9.03 6.06 7.57
C ALA A 125 -9.95 6.46 8.71
N SER A 126 -10.34 7.74 8.80
CA SER A 126 -11.29 8.26 9.78
C SER A 126 -12.75 8.00 9.43
N ASP A 127 -13.06 7.63 8.18
CA ASP A 127 -14.45 7.39 7.77
C ASP A 127 -14.97 6.07 8.36
N PRO A 128 -16.16 6.04 8.98
CA PRO A 128 -16.72 4.86 9.65
C PRO A 128 -16.98 3.67 8.73
N ASN A 129 -17.09 3.90 7.41
CA ASN A 129 -17.24 2.82 6.43
C ASN A 129 -15.92 2.05 6.20
N TYR A 130 -14.75 2.60 6.57
CA TYR A 130 -13.46 1.95 6.37
C TYR A 130 -13.15 0.96 7.48
N LEU A 131 -12.91 -0.28 7.11
CA LEU A 131 -12.61 -1.38 8.04
C LEU A 131 -11.12 -1.74 8.10
N GLY A 132 -10.28 -1.04 7.31
CA GLY A 132 -8.85 -1.28 7.28
C GLY A 132 -8.40 -2.29 6.23
N MET A 133 -7.21 -2.84 6.44
CA MET A 133 -6.56 -3.77 5.52
C MET A 133 -7.01 -5.21 5.77
N LEU A 134 -7.27 -5.98 4.68
CA LEU A 134 -7.47 -7.43 4.74
C LEU A 134 -6.17 -8.21 4.57
N GLY A 135 -6.25 -9.50 4.79
CA GLY A 135 -5.22 -10.48 4.42
C GLY A 135 -4.39 -10.97 5.60
N MET A 136 -3.18 -11.45 5.30
CA MET A 136 -2.32 -12.16 6.27
C MET A 136 -2.11 -11.40 7.58
N HIS A 137 -1.87 -10.08 7.51
CA HIS A 137 -1.75 -9.18 8.65
C HIS A 137 -2.87 -8.13 8.66
N GLY A 138 -4.02 -8.50 8.08
CA GLY A 138 -5.21 -7.66 8.05
C GLY A 138 -5.87 -7.53 9.42
N LEU A 139 -6.81 -6.60 9.52
CA LEU A 139 -7.61 -6.41 10.71
C LEU A 139 -8.68 -7.51 10.81
N TYR A 140 -9.04 -7.89 12.03
CA TYR A 140 -10.04 -8.93 12.28
C TYR A 140 -11.38 -8.57 11.63
N GLU A 141 -11.88 -7.36 11.89
CA GLU A 141 -13.13 -6.88 11.31
C GLU A 141 -13.11 -6.81 9.77
N ALA A 142 -11.96 -6.54 9.16
CA ALA A 142 -11.82 -6.54 7.70
C ALA A 142 -11.90 -7.95 7.12
N ASN A 143 -11.20 -8.90 7.74
CA ASN A 143 -11.17 -10.29 7.30
C ASN A 143 -12.51 -11.01 7.52
N GLU A 144 -13.17 -10.80 8.68
CA GLU A 144 -14.50 -11.34 8.98
C GLU A 144 -15.55 -10.79 8.00
N THR A 145 -15.57 -9.47 7.79
CA THR A 145 -16.49 -8.82 6.83
C THR A 145 -16.31 -9.39 5.43
N MET A 146 -15.07 -9.59 4.98
CA MET A 146 -14.81 -10.22 3.69
C MET A 146 -15.33 -11.66 3.63
N HIS A 147 -15.09 -12.44 4.68
CA HIS A 147 -15.46 -13.86 4.71
C HIS A 147 -16.97 -14.09 4.68
N HIS A 148 -17.73 -13.29 5.43
CA HIS A 148 -19.18 -13.41 5.58
C HIS A 148 -19.97 -12.56 4.57
N SER A 149 -19.29 -11.97 3.57
CA SER A 149 -19.97 -11.21 2.52
C SER A 149 -20.67 -12.14 1.51
N ASP A 150 -21.82 -11.71 1.02
CA ASP A 150 -22.54 -12.32 -0.11
C ASP A 150 -22.15 -11.69 -1.46
N LEU A 151 -21.52 -10.50 -1.41
CA LEU A 151 -21.02 -9.81 -2.60
C LEU A 151 -19.74 -9.04 -2.30
N ILE A 152 -18.71 -9.30 -3.11
CA ILE A 152 -17.45 -8.53 -3.13
C ILE A 152 -17.43 -7.64 -4.36
N PHE A 153 -17.50 -6.34 -4.14
CA PHE A 153 -17.28 -5.33 -5.17
C PHE A 153 -15.80 -4.95 -5.20
N ALA A 154 -15.01 -5.67 -5.99
CA ALA A 154 -13.56 -5.56 -6.04
C ALA A 154 -13.11 -4.58 -7.13
N VAL A 155 -12.34 -3.55 -6.75
CA VAL A 155 -11.86 -2.50 -7.66
C VAL A 155 -10.34 -2.40 -7.60
N GLY A 156 -9.68 -2.66 -8.74
CA GLY A 156 -8.24 -2.48 -8.89
C GLY A 156 -7.40 -3.36 -7.97
N THR A 157 -7.85 -4.58 -7.70
CA THR A 157 -7.15 -5.58 -6.89
C THR A 157 -6.84 -6.83 -7.72
N ARG A 158 -5.65 -7.40 -7.53
CA ARG A 158 -5.24 -8.63 -8.23
C ARG A 158 -5.45 -9.91 -7.45
N PHE A 159 -6.07 -9.85 -6.27
CA PHE A 159 -6.27 -11.00 -5.39
C PHE A 159 -4.97 -11.76 -5.12
N ALA A 160 -3.92 -11.04 -4.65
CA ALA A 160 -2.64 -11.67 -4.32
C ALA A 160 -2.78 -12.62 -3.12
N ASP A 161 -1.88 -13.60 -3.03
CA ASP A 161 -1.88 -14.63 -1.98
C ASP A 161 -1.85 -14.06 -0.55
N ARG A 162 -1.16 -12.94 -0.35
CA ARG A 162 -1.15 -12.24 0.96
C ARG A 162 -2.49 -11.61 1.33
N ALA A 163 -3.37 -11.39 0.35
CA ALA A 163 -4.72 -10.87 0.55
C ALA A 163 -5.75 -12.01 0.66
N THR A 164 -5.58 -13.10 -0.10
CA THR A 164 -6.58 -14.19 -0.18
C THR A 164 -6.27 -15.38 0.72
N ASN A 165 -5.01 -15.54 1.17
CA ASN A 165 -4.54 -16.76 1.81
C ASN A 165 -4.88 -17.99 0.92
N LYS A 166 -5.53 -19.03 1.45
CA LYS A 166 -5.93 -20.21 0.67
C LYS A 166 -7.13 -19.90 -0.23
N VAL A 167 -6.89 -19.76 -1.53
CA VAL A 167 -7.92 -19.38 -2.52
C VAL A 167 -9.20 -20.21 -2.44
N SER A 168 -9.10 -21.53 -2.22
CA SER A 168 -10.28 -22.42 -2.11
C SER A 168 -11.15 -22.17 -0.88
N LYS A 169 -10.70 -21.34 0.06
CA LYS A 169 -11.43 -20.94 1.27
C LYS A 169 -11.72 -19.44 1.32
N PHE A 170 -11.36 -18.71 0.27
CA PHE A 170 -11.55 -17.27 0.20
C PHE A 170 -13.00 -16.94 -0.15
N CYS A 171 -13.73 -16.37 0.81
CA CYS A 171 -15.09 -15.85 0.65
C CYS A 171 -15.99 -16.76 -0.20
N PRO A 172 -16.28 -18.00 0.25
CA PRO A 172 -16.86 -19.05 -0.60
C PRO A 172 -18.28 -18.75 -1.08
N ASP A 173 -19.02 -17.92 -0.36
CA ASP A 173 -20.43 -17.62 -0.63
C ASP A 173 -20.62 -16.30 -1.39
N ALA A 174 -19.53 -15.58 -1.67
CA ALA A 174 -19.60 -14.25 -2.26
C ALA A 174 -19.67 -14.27 -3.80
N THR A 175 -20.61 -13.53 -4.36
CA THR A 175 -20.56 -13.11 -5.77
C THR A 175 -19.49 -12.07 -5.97
N ILE A 176 -18.58 -12.27 -6.93
CA ILE A 176 -17.43 -11.39 -7.15
C ILE A 176 -17.61 -10.53 -8.39
N VAL A 177 -17.84 -9.23 -8.18
CA VAL A 177 -17.73 -8.19 -9.21
C VAL A 177 -16.29 -7.72 -9.23
N HIS A 178 -15.56 -7.90 -10.34
CA HIS A 178 -14.14 -7.56 -10.42
C HIS A 178 -13.88 -6.53 -11.54
N ILE A 179 -13.45 -5.33 -11.12
CA ILE A 179 -13.01 -4.26 -12.02
C ILE A 179 -11.49 -4.21 -12.01
N ASP A 180 -10.87 -4.42 -13.18
CA ASP A 180 -9.42 -4.25 -13.34
C ASP A 180 -9.11 -3.71 -14.75
N VAL A 181 -8.06 -2.91 -14.85
CA VAL A 181 -7.57 -2.37 -16.13
C VAL A 181 -6.82 -3.41 -16.96
N ASP A 182 -6.30 -4.45 -16.28
CA ASP A 182 -5.53 -5.53 -16.89
C ASP A 182 -6.42 -6.77 -17.09
N PRO A 183 -6.80 -7.10 -18.32
CA PRO A 183 -7.63 -8.28 -18.58
C PRO A 183 -6.96 -9.59 -18.11
N ALA A 184 -5.63 -9.63 -18.01
CA ALA A 184 -4.90 -10.79 -17.52
C ALA A 184 -5.00 -10.99 -15.99
N SER A 185 -5.46 -9.99 -15.25
CA SER A 185 -5.72 -10.08 -13.81
C SER A 185 -7.09 -10.67 -13.50
N ILE A 186 -8.06 -10.52 -14.41
CA ILE A 186 -9.43 -11.01 -14.25
C ILE A 186 -9.45 -12.54 -14.20
N SER A 187 -10.08 -13.09 -13.17
CA SER A 187 -10.20 -14.55 -12.93
C SER A 187 -8.87 -15.32 -12.87
N LYS A 188 -7.76 -14.61 -12.66
CA LYS A 188 -6.43 -15.23 -12.58
C LYS A 188 -6.23 -16.03 -11.28
N THR A 189 -6.65 -15.50 -10.16
CA THR A 189 -6.47 -16.10 -8.83
C THR A 189 -7.82 -16.52 -8.27
N VAL A 190 -8.77 -15.60 -8.25
CA VAL A 190 -10.15 -15.82 -7.80
C VAL A 190 -11.06 -15.65 -9.01
N GLN A 191 -12.02 -16.57 -9.19
CA GLN A 191 -12.97 -16.52 -10.28
C GLN A 191 -13.89 -15.29 -10.11
N ALA A 192 -14.01 -14.46 -11.13
CA ALA A 192 -14.93 -13.34 -11.15
C ALA A 192 -16.26 -13.76 -11.78
N ASP A 193 -17.39 -13.52 -11.10
CA ASP A 193 -18.72 -13.77 -11.62
C ASP A 193 -19.16 -12.67 -12.59
N ILE A 194 -18.74 -11.45 -12.31
CA ILE A 194 -19.01 -10.27 -13.13
C ILE A 194 -17.69 -9.55 -13.43
N PRO A 195 -16.98 -9.98 -14.48
CA PRO A 195 -15.74 -9.32 -14.90
C PRO A 195 -16.02 -8.00 -15.63
N ILE A 196 -15.28 -6.93 -15.27
CA ILE A 196 -15.34 -5.64 -15.94
C ILE A 196 -13.91 -5.16 -16.20
N VAL A 197 -13.46 -5.27 -17.45
CA VAL A 197 -12.16 -4.71 -17.86
C VAL A 197 -12.35 -3.25 -18.21
N GLY A 198 -11.53 -2.38 -17.60
CA GLY A 198 -11.53 -0.95 -17.88
C GLY A 198 -10.76 -0.15 -16.85
N ASP A 199 -10.58 1.13 -17.15
CA ASP A 199 -9.99 2.09 -16.23
C ASP A 199 -10.89 2.29 -15.01
N ALA A 200 -10.34 2.18 -13.80
CA ALA A 200 -11.13 2.19 -12.56
C ALA A 200 -12.01 3.44 -12.43
N LYS A 201 -11.45 4.63 -12.67
CA LYS A 201 -12.20 5.89 -12.58
C LYS A 201 -13.32 5.97 -13.61
N THR A 202 -13.02 5.60 -14.84
CA THR A 202 -13.99 5.60 -15.94
C THR A 202 -15.13 4.62 -15.68
N VAL A 203 -14.81 3.39 -15.26
CA VAL A 203 -15.81 2.36 -14.96
C VAL A 203 -16.68 2.74 -13.76
N LEU A 204 -16.07 3.29 -12.68
CA LEU A 204 -16.84 3.74 -11.52
C LEU A 204 -17.78 4.90 -11.85
N ASN A 205 -17.37 5.84 -12.73
CA ASN A 205 -18.28 6.87 -13.23
C ASN A 205 -19.43 6.28 -14.06
N GLN A 206 -19.19 5.24 -14.88
CA GLN A 206 -20.27 4.52 -15.57
C GLN A 206 -21.22 3.82 -14.57
N ILE A 207 -20.70 3.27 -13.46
CA ILE A 207 -21.51 2.68 -12.39
C ILE A 207 -22.34 3.76 -11.69
N ILE A 208 -21.76 4.93 -11.36
CA ILE A 208 -22.48 6.06 -10.76
C ILE A 208 -23.64 6.49 -11.67
N SER A 209 -23.38 6.68 -12.97
CA SER A 209 -24.43 7.02 -13.94
C SER A 209 -25.53 5.95 -14.02
N THR A 210 -25.16 4.67 -13.96
CA THR A 210 -26.13 3.56 -13.96
C THR A 210 -26.95 3.53 -12.66
N LEU A 211 -26.34 3.86 -11.52
CA LEU A 211 -27.04 4.01 -10.24
C LEU A 211 -28.02 5.20 -10.25
N ASP A 212 -27.70 6.29 -10.98
CA ASP A 212 -28.61 7.44 -11.11
C ASP A 212 -29.87 7.07 -11.90
N GLU A 213 -29.78 6.13 -12.82
CA GLU A 213 -30.89 5.60 -13.61
C GLU A 213 -31.64 4.46 -12.90
N SER A 214 -31.10 3.93 -11.79
CA SER A 214 -31.63 2.77 -11.07
C SER A 214 -32.52 3.17 -9.91
N ASP A 215 -33.52 2.34 -9.61
CA ASP A 215 -34.33 2.47 -8.41
C ASP A 215 -33.57 1.95 -7.17
N THR A 216 -32.84 2.84 -6.52
CA THR A 216 -32.03 2.52 -5.32
C THR A 216 -32.90 2.30 -4.07
N SER A 217 -34.21 2.59 -4.11
CA SER A 217 -35.15 2.29 -3.00
C SER A 217 -35.31 0.78 -2.76
N LYS A 218 -34.87 -0.04 -3.72
CA LYS A 218 -34.88 -1.51 -3.64
C LYS A 218 -33.67 -2.10 -2.92
N GLN A 219 -32.67 -1.28 -2.59
CA GLN A 219 -31.52 -1.73 -1.81
C GLN A 219 -31.99 -2.20 -0.43
N PRO A 220 -31.57 -3.37 0.04
CA PRO A 220 -31.83 -3.81 1.40
C PRO A 220 -31.31 -2.84 2.45
N ASP A 221 -31.96 -2.79 3.62
CA ASP A 221 -31.39 -2.09 4.77
C ASP A 221 -30.14 -2.85 5.23
N LEU A 222 -28.99 -2.20 5.15
CA LEU A 222 -27.71 -2.77 5.57
C LEU A 222 -27.44 -2.64 7.09
N LYS A 223 -28.42 -2.13 7.87
CA LYS A 223 -28.25 -2.01 9.32
C LYS A 223 -27.91 -3.34 9.99
N PRO A 224 -28.59 -4.47 9.70
CA PRO A 224 -28.21 -5.76 10.29
C PRO A 224 -26.76 -6.17 9.99
N TRP A 225 -26.29 -5.92 8.76
CA TRP A 225 -24.92 -6.17 8.37
C TRP A 225 -23.91 -5.30 9.13
N TRP A 226 -24.21 -4.03 9.30
CA TRP A 226 -23.40 -3.11 10.10
C TRP A 226 -23.41 -3.47 11.59
N ASP A 227 -24.52 -3.94 12.13
CA ASP A 227 -24.61 -4.40 13.51
C ASP A 227 -23.68 -5.62 13.71
N GLU A 228 -23.64 -6.55 12.77
CA GLU A 228 -22.71 -7.69 12.78
C GLU A 228 -21.25 -7.25 12.67
N ILE A 229 -20.90 -6.39 11.72
CA ILE A 229 -19.55 -5.81 11.57
C ILE A 229 -19.12 -5.12 12.86
N ASN A 230 -20.01 -4.41 13.54
CA ASN A 230 -19.70 -3.75 14.80
C ASN A 230 -19.35 -4.76 15.91
N THR A 231 -19.88 -5.98 15.88
CA THR A 231 -19.44 -7.05 16.81
C THR A 231 -18.00 -7.47 16.55
N TYR A 232 -17.57 -7.51 15.29
CA TYR A 232 -16.19 -7.81 14.93
C TYR A 232 -15.22 -6.74 15.45
N LYS A 233 -15.58 -5.46 15.29
CA LYS A 233 -14.77 -4.32 15.80
C LYS A 233 -14.55 -4.37 17.33
N GLN A 234 -15.47 -4.97 18.09
CA GLN A 234 -15.36 -5.12 19.55
C GLN A 234 -14.21 -6.05 20.00
N LYS A 235 -13.62 -6.80 19.07
CA LYS A 235 -12.43 -7.61 19.37
C LYS A 235 -11.18 -6.77 19.63
N HIS A 236 -11.17 -5.50 19.21
CA HIS A 236 -10.01 -4.61 19.36
C HIS A 236 -8.70 -5.29 18.95
N CYS A 237 -8.68 -5.90 17.76
CA CYS A 237 -7.64 -6.81 17.28
C CYS A 237 -6.22 -6.19 17.23
N LEU A 238 -6.12 -4.86 17.26
CA LEU A 238 -4.86 -4.13 17.31
C LEU A 238 -4.44 -3.74 18.75
N ALA A 239 -5.20 -4.14 19.77
CA ALA A 239 -4.79 -3.91 21.16
C ALA A 239 -3.50 -4.68 21.50
N TYR A 240 -2.58 -4.01 22.15
CA TYR A 240 -1.32 -4.61 22.62
C TYR A 240 -1.00 -4.18 24.05
N ALA A 241 -0.32 -5.05 24.78
CA ALA A 241 0.13 -4.74 26.12
C ALA A 241 1.38 -3.88 26.09
N LYS A 242 1.36 -2.75 26.78
CA LYS A 242 2.57 -1.96 27.06
C LYS A 242 3.42 -2.70 28.09
N LYS A 243 4.73 -2.48 28.04
CA LYS A 243 5.68 -3.06 28.97
C LYS A 243 6.68 -1.98 29.39
N ASP A 244 6.72 -1.72 30.68
CA ASP A 244 7.57 -0.66 31.23
C ASP A 244 9.04 -0.80 30.77
N GLY A 245 9.60 0.32 30.32
CA GLY A 245 10.98 0.39 29.85
C GLY A 245 11.23 -0.25 28.48
N ILE A 246 10.19 -0.67 27.77
CA ILE A 246 10.31 -1.27 26.42
C ILE A 246 9.41 -0.53 25.44
N ILE A 247 9.98 0.06 24.40
CA ILE A 247 9.23 0.70 23.34
C ILE A 247 8.71 -0.37 22.37
N ARG A 248 7.40 -0.44 22.20
CA ARG A 248 6.77 -1.30 21.21
C ARG A 248 6.76 -0.65 19.84
N PRO A 249 7.04 -1.38 18.73
CA PRO A 249 6.99 -0.80 17.39
C PRO A 249 5.61 -0.24 17.04
N GLN A 250 4.51 -0.84 17.52
CA GLN A 250 3.15 -0.32 17.38
C GLN A 250 3.02 1.09 17.97
N GLU A 251 3.54 1.29 19.17
CA GLU A 251 3.50 2.55 19.90
C GLU A 251 4.24 3.68 19.15
N VAL A 252 5.35 3.34 18.50
CA VAL A 252 6.09 4.30 17.66
C VAL A 252 5.18 4.82 16.54
N ILE A 253 4.52 3.89 15.81
CA ILE A 253 3.67 4.24 14.66
C ILE A 253 2.41 5.00 15.11
N GLU A 254 1.74 4.55 16.17
CA GLU A 254 0.58 5.25 16.73
C GLU A 254 0.94 6.67 17.19
N THR A 255 2.08 6.84 17.85
CA THR A 255 2.56 8.15 18.30
C THR A 255 2.84 9.07 17.11
N ILE A 256 3.51 8.59 16.06
CA ILE A 256 3.77 9.37 14.85
C ILE A 256 2.45 9.76 14.18
N SER A 257 1.51 8.83 14.02
CA SER A 257 0.20 9.08 13.41
C SER A 257 -0.61 10.10 14.20
N ARG A 258 -0.74 9.90 15.51
CA ARG A 258 -1.50 10.79 16.41
C ARG A 258 -0.91 12.20 16.46
N VAL A 259 0.41 12.31 16.67
CA VAL A 259 1.08 13.62 16.74
C VAL A 259 1.03 14.36 15.40
N SER A 260 1.12 13.65 14.28
CA SER A 260 0.92 14.25 12.95
C SER A 260 -0.46 14.88 12.85
N HIS A 261 -1.50 14.15 13.24
CA HIS A 261 -2.89 14.63 13.21
C HIS A 261 -3.10 15.83 14.15
N GLU A 262 -2.60 15.77 15.39
CA GLU A 262 -2.69 16.87 16.38
C GLU A 262 -2.01 18.16 15.89
N LEU A 263 -0.95 18.05 15.10
CA LEU A 263 -0.22 19.17 14.51
C LEU A 263 -0.83 19.64 13.18
N GLY A 264 -1.90 19.02 12.70
CA GLY A 264 -2.49 19.31 11.39
C GLY A 264 -1.55 18.96 10.22
N ILE A 265 -0.61 18.04 10.43
CA ILE A 265 0.33 17.57 9.41
C ILE A 265 -0.23 16.29 8.80
N ASP A 266 -0.32 16.26 7.47
CA ASP A 266 -0.73 15.10 6.70
C ASP A 266 0.47 14.63 5.85
N PRO A 267 1.34 13.76 6.40
CA PRO A 267 2.61 13.46 5.76
C PRO A 267 2.47 12.43 4.63
N TYR A 268 3.38 12.49 3.67
CA TYR A 268 3.67 11.35 2.80
C TYR A 268 4.57 10.38 3.55
N VAL A 269 4.09 9.16 3.74
CA VAL A 269 4.80 8.13 4.49
C VAL A 269 5.31 7.07 3.54
N THR A 270 6.62 6.92 3.47
CA THR A 270 7.26 5.79 2.79
C THR A 270 7.62 4.73 3.81
N THR A 271 7.46 3.47 3.46
CA THR A 271 7.98 2.39 4.29
C THR A 271 9.01 1.56 3.54
N ASP A 272 9.99 1.08 4.28
CA ASP A 272 10.78 -0.05 3.84
C ASP A 272 10.00 -1.37 4.08
N VAL A 273 10.61 -2.51 3.81
CA VAL A 273 9.95 -3.83 3.87
C VAL A 273 10.37 -4.61 5.11
N GLY A 274 9.40 -5.03 5.90
CA GLY A 274 9.59 -5.77 7.14
C GLY A 274 8.41 -5.60 8.11
N GLN A 275 8.65 -5.87 9.40
CA GLN A 275 7.62 -5.68 10.43
C GLN A 275 7.14 -4.23 10.53
N HIS A 276 8.07 -3.26 10.41
CA HIS A 276 7.77 -1.83 10.40
C HIS A 276 6.77 -1.43 9.28
N GLN A 277 6.83 -2.08 8.13
CA GLN A 277 5.84 -1.89 7.04
C GLN A 277 4.45 -2.33 7.49
N MET A 278 4.34 -3.49 8.11
CA MET A 278 3.05 -4.03 8.57
C MET A 278 2.50 -3.20 9.72
N PHE A 279 3.32 -2.82 10.69
CA PHE A 279 2.89 -1.92 11.77
C PHE A 279 2.42 -0.57 11.22
N THR A 280 3.10 -0.01 10.22
CA THR A 280 2.64 1.22 9.58
C THR A 280 1.28 1.02 8.88
N ALA A 281 1.11 -0.09 8.17
CA ALA A 281 -0.15 -0.42 7.50
C ALA A 281 -1.34 -0.62 8.47
N GLN A 282 -1.07 -1.11 9.69
CA GLN A 282 -2.09 -1.38 10.71
C GLN A 282 -2.41 -0.15 11.57
N TYR A 283 -1.40 0.61 11.99
CA TYR A 283 -1.53 1.62 13.04
C TYR A 283 -1.49 3.08 12.55
N PHE A 284 -0.97 3.34 11.33
CA PHE A 284 -0.98 4.70 10.79
C PHE A 284 -2.31 5.01 10.10
N LYS A 285 -2.90 6.18 10.41
CA LYS A 285 -4.16 6.64 9.81
C LYS A 285 -3.89 7.52 8.59
N PHE A 286 -4.22 7.02 7.39
CA PHE A 286 -4.06 7.74 6.13
C PHE A 286 -5.39 8.34 5.69
N GLU A 287 -5.43 9.67 5.52
CA GLU A 287 -6.65 10.39 5.16
C GLU A 287 -6.73 10.75 3.68
N LYS A 288 -5.59 10.80 2.99
CA LYS A 288 -5.52 11.21 1.59
C LYS A 288 -4.88 10.18 0.69
N PRO A 289 -5.29 10.14 -0.59
CA PRO A 289 -4.70 9.22 -1.55
C PRO A 289 -3.22 9.49 -1.79
N ARG A 290 -2.45 8.43 -2.09
CA ARG A 290 -1.01 8.45 -2.37
C ARG A 290 -0.11 8.83 -1.19
N HIS A 291 -0.65 8.99 0.03
CA HIS A 291 0.12 9.29 1.22
C HIS A 291 0.83 8.06 1.82
N PHE A 292 0.52 6.86 1.35
CA PHE A 292 1.23 5.62 1.70
C PHE A 292 2.01 5.08 0.50
N ILE A 293 3.33 5.02 0.60
CA ILE A 293 4.26 4.61 -0.47
C ILE A 293 5.08 3.43 0.03
N THR A 294 4.87 2.26 -0.57
CA THR A 294 5.50 1.03 -0.11
C THR A 294 5.70 0.01 -1.23
N SER A 295 6.64 -0.92 -1.06
CA SER A 295 6.82 -2.07 -1.95
C SER A 295 5.98 -3.26 -1.49
N GLY A 296 4.65 -3.23 -1.77
CA GLY A 296 3.73 -4.30 -1.38
C GLY A 296 3.60 -5.43 -2.41
N GLY A 297 4.21 -5.30 -3.58
CA GLY A 297 4.20 -6.31 -4.63
C GLY A 297 5.41 -7.25 -4.58
N LEU A 298 6.60 -6.70 -4.81
CA LEU A 298 7.87 -7.44 -4.77
C LEU A 298 8.46 -7.53 -3.36
N GLY A 299 8.10 -6.62 -2.45
CA GLY A 299 8.65 -6.59 -1.10
C GLY A 299 10.15 -6.26 -1.09
N THR A 300 10.54 -5.21 -1.80
CA THR A 300 11.94 -4.83 -2.00
C THR A 300 12.46 -4.09 -0.77
N MET A 301 13.29 -4.75 0.03
CA MET A 301 14.05 -4.08 1.09
C MET A 301 15.02 -3.05 0.48
N GLY A 302 15.18 -1.90 1.15
CA GLY A 302 15.98 -0.77 0.67
C GLY A 302 15.20 0.25 -0.16
N LEU A 303 13.88 0.05 -0.42
CA LEU A 303 13.06 1.00 -1.18
C LEU A 303 12.70 2.26 -0.36
N GLY A 304 12.45 2.11 0.94
CA GLY A 304 11.79 3.14 1.76
C GLY A 304 12.48 4.49 1.72
N PHE A 305 13.78 4.51 1.96
CA PHE A 305 14.55 5.75 2.00
C PHE A 305 14.70 6.42 0.62
N PRO A 306 15.11 5.73 -0.47
CA PRO A 306 15.11 6.31 -1.80
C PRO A 306 13.74 6.82 -2.26
N ALA A 307 12.65 6.12 -1.89
CA ALA A 307 11.30 6.56 -2.19
C ALA A 307 10.93 7.85 -1.45
N ALA A 308 11.38 8.02 -0.19
CA ALA A 308 11.20 9.28 0.54
C ALA A 308 11.93 10.45 -0.12
N ILE A 309 13.15 10.22 -0.60
CA ILE A 309 13.91 11.20 -1.40
C ILE A 309 13.11 11.59 -2.64
N GLY A 310 12.63 10.60 -3.39
CA GLY A 310 11.82 10.83 -4.59
C GLY A 310 10.52 11.60 -4.31
N ALA A 311 9.81 11.24 -3.23
CA ALA A 311 8.61 11.95 -2.79
C ALA A 311 8.92 13.41 -2.42
N LYS A 312 10.03 13.66 -1.73
CA LYS A 312 10.43 15.02 -1.36
C LYS A 312 10.82 15.88 -2.57
N PHE A 313 11.44 15.30 -3.59
CA PHE A 313 11.66 16.01 -4.87
C PHE A 313 10.36 16.31 -5.60
N ALA A 314 9.41 15.37 -5.59
CA ALA A 314 8.14 15.54 -6.28
C ALA A 314 7.23 16.57 -5.60
N ILE A 315 7.30 16.66 -4.26
CA ILE A 315 6.44 17.53 -3.45
C ILE A 315 7.31 18.25 -2.40
N PRO A 316 8.04 19.31 -2.82
CA PRO A 316 9.04 19.97 -1.98
C PRO A 316 8.50 20.54 -0.67
N ASP A 317 7.24 20.99 -0.62
CA ASP A 317 6.62 21.62 0.56
C ASP A 317 6.00 20.61 1.53
N ALA A 318 5.86 19.35 1.12
CA ALA A 318 5.24 18.33 1.97
C ALA A 318 6.19 17.81 3.04
N THR A 319 5.64 17.41 4.18
CA THR A 319 6.34 16.59 5.16
C THR A 319 6.44 15.16 4.62
N VAL A 320 7.65 14.62 4.54
CA VAL A 320 7.90 13.25 4.10
C VAL A 320 8.55 12.46 5.22
N LEU A 321 7.91 11.37 5.60
CA LEU A 321 8.38 10.42 6.61
C LEU A 321 8.86 9.13 5.93
N CYS A 322 10.01 8.63 6.33
CA CYS A 322 10.49 7.29 6.00
C CYS A 322 10.44 6.43 7.26
N ILE A 323 9.62 5.39 7.26
CA ILE A 323 9.58 4.38 8.33
C ILE A 323 10.37 3.17 7.84
N SER A 324 11.50 2.89 8.47
CA SER A 324 12.39 1.81 8.07
C SER A 324 12.73 0.89 9.25
N GLY A 325 13.19 -0.30 8.96
CA GLY A 325 13.90 -1.14 9.93
C GLY A 325 15.40 -0.94 9.78
N ASP A 326 16.13 -1.29 10.81
CA ASP A 326 17.59 -1.22 10.89
C ASP A 326 18.30 -1.99 9.76
N GLY A 327 17.87 -3.20 9.44
CA GLY A 327 18.40 -3.99 8.33
C GLY A 327 18.06 -3.43 6.95
N SER A 328 16.85 -2.90 6.78
CA SER A 328 16.40 -2.37 5.48
C SER A 328 17.08 -1.05 5.16
N PHE A 329 17.25 -0.16 6.14
CA PHE A 329 17.89 1.15 5.93
C PHE A 329 19.33 1.00 5.45
N GLN A 330 20.05 0.00 5.95
CA GLN A 330 21.44 -0.27 5.55
C GLN A 330 21.61 -0.61 4.06
N MET A 331 20.55 -1.07 3.40
CA MET A 331 20.62 -1.47 1.98
C MET A 331 20.81 -0.28 1.03
N ASN A 332 20.36 0.93 1.42
CA ASN A 332 20.48 2.13 0.61
C ASN A 332 20.83 3.39 1.46
N MET A 333 21.51 3.22 2.58
CA MET A 333 21.93 4.34 3.45
C MET A 333 22.87 5.33 2.75
N GLN A 334 23.61 4.91 1.73
CA GLN A 334 24.48 5.77 0.92
C GLN A 334 23.71 6.92 0.23
N GLU A 335 22.40 6.80 0.10
CA GLU A 335 21.54 7.87 -0.45
C GLU A 335 21.43 9.10 0.47
N LEU A 336 21.99 9.02 1.71
CA LEU A 336 22.21 10.19 2.56
C LEU A 336 23.03 11.28 1.83
N ALA A 337 23.92 10.88 0.91
CA ALA A 337 24.68 11.80 0.08
C ALA A 337 23.77 12.65 -0.82
N VAL A 338 22.68 12.09 -1.34
CA VAL A 338 21.67 12.81 -2.14
C VAL A 338 20.95 13.84 -1.27
N CYS A 339 20.51 13.43 -0.07
CA CYS A 339 19.87 14.35 0.87
C CYS A 339 20.80 15.53 1.22
N ARG A 340 22.09 15.25 1.44
CA ARG A 340 23.08 16.29 1.75
C ARG A 340 23.30 17.23 0.57
N LYS A 341 23.45 16.68 -0.64
CA LYS A 341 23.70 17.47 -1.85
C LYS A 341 22.57 18.45 -2.17
N TYR A 342 21.33 18.02 -1.95
CA TYR A 342 20.14 18.77 -2.32
C TYR A 342 19.38 19.39 -1.14
N ASN A 343 19.93 19.29 0.07
CA ASN A 343 19.33 19.79 1.32
C ASN A 343 17.87 19.32 1.50
N LEU A 344 17.64 17.99 1.35
CA LEU A 344 16.29 17.44 1.41
C LEU A 344 15.87 17.15 2.87
N PRO A 345 14.85 17.85 3.41
CA PRO A 345 14.41 17.68 4.79
C PRO A 345 13.45 16.47 4.94
N VAL A 346 13.97 15.27 4.78
CA VAL A 346 13.26 14.02 5.05
C VAL A 346 13.36 13.67 6.53
N LYS A 347 12.30 13.11 7.11
CA LYS A 347 12.29 12.57 8.48
C LYS A 347 12.38 11.06 8.40
N VAL A 348 13.41 10.48 8.96
CA VAL A 348 13.62 9.03 8.98
C VAL A 348 13.41 8.50 10.39
N PHE A 349 12.54 7.51 10.54
CA PHE A 349 12.36 6.75 11.77
C PHE A 349 12.82 5.32 11.52
N ILE A 350 13.87 4.91 12.20
CA ILE A 350 14.34 3.52 12.21
C ILE A 350 13.71 2.82 13.42
N LEU A 351 12.96 1.77 13.19
CA LEU A 351 12.53 0.84 14.23
C LEU A 351 13.64 -0.20 14.38
N ASP A 352 14.60 0.09 15.27
CA ASP A 352 15.77 -0.77 15.51
C ASP A 352 15.41 -1.84 16.54
N ASN A 353 15.24 -3.06 16.08
CA ASN A 353 15.03 -4.24 16.91
C ASN A 353 16.24 -5.21 16.86
N SER A 354 17.31 -4.81 16.17
CA SER A 354 18.56 -5.56 15.98
C SER A 354 18.39 -6.93 15.33
N VAL A 355 17.31 -7.12 14.54
CA VAL A 355 17.04 -8.37 13.83
C VAL A 355 16.33 -8.16 12.52
N LEU A 356 16.39 -9.12 11.61
CA LEU A 356 15.46 -9.23 10.49
C LEU A 356 14.12 -9.76 11.01
N GLY A 357 13.32 -8.85 11.60
CA GLY A 357 12.19 -9.18 12.47
C GLY A 357 11.12 -10.05 11.82
N MET A 358 10.78 -9.83 10.55
CA MET A 358 9.79 -10.66 9.84
C MET A 358 10.31 -12.10 9.65
N VAL A 359 11.57 -12.28 9.27
CA VAL A 359 12.18 -13.60 9.11
C VAL A 359 12.29 -14.31 10.46
N ARG A 360 12.73 -13.60 11.51
CA ARG A 360 12.80 -14.11 12.87
C ARG A 360 11.42 -14.55 13.38
N GLN A 361 10.36 -13.79 13.09
CA GLN A 361 8.99 -14.17 13.45
C GLN A 361 8.59 -15.49 12.79
N PHE A 362 8.90 -15.72 11.51
CA PHE A 362 8.67 -17.00 10.84
C PHE A 362 9.47 -18.13 11.50
N GLN A 363 10.72 -17.90 11.85
CA GLN A 363 11.57 -18.89 12.54
C GLN A 363 11.02 -19.22 13.94
N THR A 364 10.48 -18.22 14.63
CA THR A 364 9.79 -18.44 15.92
C THR A 364 8.57 -19.36 15.77
N VAL A 365 7.71 -19.07 14.81
CA VAL A 365 6.40 -19.73 14.71
C VAL A 365 6.46 -21.10 14.01
N PHE A 366 7.30 -21.24 12.99
CA PHE A 366 7.31 -22.45 12.14
C PHE A 366 8.56 -23.32 12.28
N TYR A 367 9.60 -22.84 12.97
CA TYR A 367 10.89 -23.53 13.04
C TYR A 367 11.42 -23.68 14.47
N ASP A 368 10.52 -23.75 15.46
CA ASP A 368 10.83 -24.05 16.86
C ASP A 368 11.96 -23.17 17.44
N HIS A 369 11.90 -21.86 17.16
CA HIS A 369 12.92 -20.88 17.57
C HIS A 369 14.34 -21.16 17.05
N ARG A 370 14.49 -21.94 16.00
CA ARG A 370 15.80 -22.20 15.36
C ARG A 370 16.22 -21.00 14.52
N TYR A 371 16.76 -19.99 15.19
CA TYR A 371 17.18 -18.76 14.56
C TYR A 371 18.47 -18.93 13.74
N SER A 372 18.45 -18.48 12.50
CA SER A 372 19.63 -18.52 11.60
C SER A 372 19.68 -17.25 10.76
N ALA A 373 20.84 -16.58 10.79
CA ALA A 373 21.15 -15.39 9.99
C ALA A 373 20.14 -14.23 10.09
N THR A 374 19.48 -14.08 11.25
CA THR A 374 18.48 -13.02 11.47
C THR A 374 18.94 -11.96 12.47
N ASN A 375 20.00 -12.19 13.24
CA ASN A 375 20.57 -11.21 14.15
C ASN A 375 21.39 -10.17 13.38
N LEU A 376 21.29 -8.92 13.81
CA LEU A 376 21.99 -7.77 13.25
C LEU A 376 22.93 -7.15 14.31
N ASP A 377 23.72 -7.99 14.97
CA ASP A 377 24.65 -7.58 16.07
C ASP A 377 25.73 -6.59 15.61
N GLY A 378 25.91 -6.42 14.28
CA GLY A 378 26.85 -5.51 13.65
C GLY A 378 26.23 -4.22 13.12
N ASN A 379 25.05 -3.83 13.57
CA ASN A 379 24.43 -2.58 13.16
C ASN A 379 25.36 -1.39 13.40
N PRO A 380 25.46 -0.44 12.46
CA PRO A 380 26.17 0.80 12.70
C PRO A 380 25.44 1.64 13.75
N ASP A 381 26.17 2.55 14.39
CA ASP A 381 25.54 3.63 15.15
C ASP A 381 24.88 4.62 14.16
N PHE A 382 23.56 4.49 13.97
CA PHE A 382 22.83 5.28 13.00
C PHE A 382 22.85 6.79 13.29
N VAL A 383 22.96 7.18 14.56
CA VAL A 383 23.10 8.59 14.96
C VAL A 383 24.44 9.13 14.46
N LYS A 384 25.55 8.47 14.78
CA LYS A 384 26.88 8.88 14.29
C LYS A 384 26.98 8.83 12.77
N LEU A 385 26.31 7.87 12.14
CA LEU A 385 26.27 7.75 10.69
C LEU A 385 25.71 9.02 10.05
N VAL A 386 24.55 9.51 10.49
CA VAL A 386 23.94 10.69 9.90
C VAL A 386 24.65 11.99 10.30
N GLU A 387 25.24 12.04 11.50
CA GLU A 387 26.11 13.14 11.94
C GLU A 387 27.34 13.29 11.05
N ALA A 388 27.91 12.18 10.57
CA ALA A 388 29.01 12.20 9.60
C ALA A 388 28.64 12.85 8.26
N TYR A 389 27.34 12.82 7.88
CA TYR A 389 26.82 13.56 6.75
C TYR A 389 26.39 15.01 7.09
N GLY A 390 26.57 15.43 8.35
CA GLY A 390 26.20 16.76 8.85
C GLY A 390 24.70 16.93 9.10
N PHE A 391 24.00 15.84 9.41
CA PHE A 391 22.59 15.82 9.77
C PHE A 391 22.39 15.59 11.27
N LYS A 392 21.19 15.83 11.75
CA LYS A 392 20.79 15.56 13.13
C LYS A 392 20.35 14.12 13.28
N GLY A 393 20.94 13.40 14.24
CA GLY A 393 20.52 12.08 14.70
C GLY A 393 19.98 12.15 16.14
N ILE A 394 18.94 11.37 16.43
CA ILE A 394 18.36 11.26 17.78
C ILE A 394 18.17 9.77 18.06
N ARG A 395 18.65 9.29 19.23
CA ARG A 395 18.35 7.92 19.69
C ARG A 395 17.31 7.97 20.79
N VAL A 396 16.27 7.14 20.66
CA VAL A 396 15.19 7.00 21.64
C VAL A 396 15.24 5.59 22.22
N THR A 397 15.56 5.50 23.51
CA THR A 397 15.59 4.26 24.30
C THR A 397 14.59 4.26 25.45
N ASP A 398 13.98 5.41 25.73
CA ASP A 398 13.06 5.65 26.83
C ASP A 398 11.69 6.04 26.25
N GLU A 399 10.66 5.23 26.54
CA GLU A 399 9.28 5.43 26.10
C GLU A 399 8.78 6.85 26.45
N SER A 400 9.14 7.37 27.63
CA SER A 400 8.72 8.71 28.07
C SER A 400 9.20 9.85 27.17
N LYS A 401 10.23 9.61 26.35
CA LYS A 401 10.80 10.58 25.40
C LYS A 401 10.22 10.47 24.00
N LEU A 402 9.52 9.37 23.70
CA LEU A 402 9.06 9.08 22.34
C LEU A 402 8.16 10.21 21.79
N GLU A 403 7.11 10.58 22.51
CA GLU A 403 6.17 11.61 22.04
C GLU A 403 6.83 12.98 21.86
N SER A 404 7.64 13.40 22.85
CA SER A 404 8.33 14.69 22.77
C SER A 404 9.30 14.74 21.58
N THR A 405 10.00 13.65 21.30
CA THR A 405 10.89 13.53 20.15
C THR A 405 10.14 13.57 18.84
N VAL A 406 9.06 12.79 18.70
CA VAL A 406 8.20 12.82 17.49
C VAL A 406 7.67 14.22 17.23
N ARG A 407 7.20 14.91 18.26
CA ARG A 407 6.67 16.29 18.18
C ARG A 407 7.73 17.30 17.75
N GLU A 408 8.94 17.17 18.27
CA GLU A 408 10.10 17.97 17.86
C GLU A 408 10.43 17.76 16.38
N VAL A 409 10.57 16.50 15.96
CA VAL A 409 10.94 16.11 14.59
C VAL A 409 9.91 16.60 13.57
N LEU A 410 8.62 16.46 13.87
CA LEU A 410 7.56 16.89 12.95
C LEU A 410 7.47 18.41 12.83
N LYS A 411 7.83 19.18 13.87
CA LYS A 411 7.89 20.64 13.83
C LYS A 411 9.08 21.19 13.07
N ALA A 412 10.19 20.46 12.99
CA ALA A 412 11.42 20.88 12.32
C ALA A 412 11.32 20.70 10.79
N LYS A 413 10.50 21.54 10.12
CA LYS A 413 10.10 21.35 8.72
C LYS A 413 11.27 21.25 7.73
N ASP A 414 12.30 22.10 7.92
CA ASP A 414 13.40 22.33 6.96
C ASP A 414 14.66 21.53 7.27
N GLU A 415 14.59 20.59 8.22
CA GLU A 415 15.74 19.81 8.65
C GLU A 415 15.60 18.34 8.23
N PHE A 416 16.70 17.71 7.78
CA PHE A 416 16.79 16.27 7.77
C PHE A 416 17.04 15.78 9.20
N ILE A 417 16.21 14.86 9.68
CA ILE A 417 16.41 14.25 11.01
C ILE A 417 16.20 12.75 10.90
N LEU A 418 17.14 11.98 11.46
CA LEU A 418 16.98 10.56 11.65
C LEU A 418 16.74 10.28 13.13
N VAL A 419 15.71 9.51 13.43
CA VAL A 419 15.39 9.00 14.76
C VAL A 419 15.62 7.50 14.78
N ASP A 420 16.56 7.06 15.59
CA ASP A 420 16.86 5.66 15.86
C ASP A 420 16.11 5.25 17.13
N VAL A 421 15.00 4.52 16.95
CA VAL A 421 14.12 4.09 18.04
C VAL A 421 14.41 2.63 18.37
N ILE A 422 14.97 2.39 19.54
CA ILE A 422 15.26 1.03 20.01
C ILE A 422 13.94 0.37 20.44
N THR A 423 13.57 -0.68 19.73
CA THR A 423 12.29 -1.36 19.93
C THR A 423 12.46 -2.82 20.37
N ASP A 424 11.40 -3.41 20.89
CA ASP A 424 11.40 -4.81 21.33
C ASP A 424 11.69 -5.80 20.19
N THR A 425 12.74 -6.59 20.35
CA THR A 425 13.18 -7.61 19.38
C THR A 425 12.16 -8.73 19.16
N ASN A 426 11.33 -9.03 20.16
CA ASN A 426 10.43 -10.19 20.14
C ASN A 426 9.00 -9.85 19.79
N THR A 427 8.68 -8.58 19.56
CA THR A 427 7.32 -8.19 19.14
C THR A 427 7.00 -8.77 17.78
N LYS A 428 5.86 -9.46 17.69
CA LYS A 428 5.34 -10.02 16.45
C LYS A 428 4.30 -9.10 15.83
N VAL A 429 4.18 -9.17 14.51
CA VAL A 429 3.06 -8.53 13.80
C VAL A 429 1.81 -9.37 13.99
N MET A 430 0.85 -8.83 14.71
CA MET A 430 -0.47 -9.41 14.94
C MET A 430 -1.55 -8.37 14.56
N PRO A 431 -2.72 -8.78 14.11
CA PRO A 431 -3.19 -10.16 13.84
C PRO A 431 -2.41 -10.88 12.72
N TRP A 432 -2.54 -12.22 12.69
CA TRP A 432 -1.93 -13.04 11.64
C TRP A 432 -2.83 -14.19 11.23
N LEU A 433 -3.08 -14.38 9.93
CA LEU A 433 -3.80 -15.53 9.41
C LEU A 433 -2.97 -16.82 9.52
N ARG A 434 -3.60 -17.90 10.01
CA ARG A 434 -2.97 -19.22 9.99
C ARG A 434 -2.70 -19.67 8.55
N ALA A 435 -1.54 -20.27 8.33
CA ALA A 435 -1.18 -20.79 7.01
C ALA A 435 -2.23 -21.82 6.53
N ASN A 436 -2.63 -21.69 5.25
CA ASN A 436 -3.67 -22.53 4.64
C ASN A 436 -5.06 -22.43 5.29
N GLY A 437 -5.29 -21.47 6.15
CA GLY A 437 -6.59 -21.16 6.75
C GLY A 437 -7.52 -20.36 5.83
N SER A 438 -8.77 -20.17 6.26
CA SER A 438 -9.70 -19.19 5.70
C SER A 438 -9.38 -17.79 6.21
N MET A 439 -10.14 -16.79 5.80
CA MET A 439 -9.95 -15.40 6.26
C MET A 439 -10.24 -15.21 7.75
N VAL A 440 -11.00 -16.11 8.37
CA VAL A 440 -11.36 -16.08 9.79
C VAL A 440 -10.43 -16.91 10.69
N ASP A 441 -9.50 -17.69 10.09
CA ASP A 441 -8.54 -18.48 10.86
C ASP A 441 -7.37 -17.58 11.35
N MET A 442 -7.69 -16.58 12.16
CA MET A 442 -6.74 -15.57 12.64
C MET A 442 -6.22 -15.88 14.05
N MET A 443 -4.97 -15.55 14.25
CA MET A 443 -4.35 -15.39 15.57
C MET A 443 -4.35 -13.91 15.92
N LEU A 444 -4.99 -13.51 17.00
CA LEU A 444 -5.12 -12.10 17.40
C LEU A 444 -4.01 -11.66 18.34
N ASN A 445 -3.42 -12.59 19.10
CA ASN A 445 -2.35 -12.31 20.07
C ASN A 445 -1.34 -13.47 20.12
N ASP A 446 -0.24 -13.25 20.88
CA ASP A 446 0.85 -14.24 21.01
C ASP A 446 0.46 -15.51 21.80
N GLU A 447 -0.59 -15.47 22.61
CA GLU A 447 -1.01 -16.59 23.46
C GLU A 447 -1.76 -17.66 22.67
N GLU A 448 -2.37 -17.32 21.57
CA GLU A 448 -3.09 -18.25 20.67
C GLU A 448 -2.16 -19.13 19.82
N ASN A 449 -0.84 -19.00 20.00
CA ASN A 449 0.20 -19.83 19.38
C ASN A 449 0.57 -21.08 20.24
N LYS A 450 -0.03 -21.24 21.39
CA LYS A 450 0.15 -22.41 22.24
C LYS A 450 -1.00 -23.40 22.00
#